data_c5401e0ca44bb8589696506b49e4c05f
#
_entry.id   c5401e0ca44bb8589696506b49e4c05f
#
_cell.length_a   1.000
_cell.length_b   1.000
_cell.length_c   1.000
_cell.angle_alpha   90.00
_cell.angle_beta   90.00
_cell.angle_gamma   90.00
#
_symmetry.space_group_name_H-M   'P 1'
#
loop_
_entity.id
_entity.type
_entity.pdbx_description
1 polymer ?
#
loop_
_entity_poly.entity_id
_entity_poly.type
_entity_poly.pdbx_seq_one_letter_code
_entity_poly.pdbx_strand_id
1 'polypeptide(L)'
;MPVQKTESDFREILKRKKDYKSEIKNGFPVTLKNKSPVIGIWYDNTKDKNLVAGLAEALNSINASTVLFHHGDNNEISFDFREKTAAVSVNSKTWRMFFEACDMMIVFPDAIDENFFYDLWRNGIVPIAPKSLHPLSNYNPNDETGNSFTYESKNIWEVFASTIRAVETFKFPYDWKHIIKQGMKNL
;
A
#
# COMPACT_ATOMS: atom_id res chain seq x y z
N MET A 1 -14.41 -16.54 -21.40
CA MET A 1 -12.93 -16.59 -21.40
C MET A 1 -12.30 -15.37 -20.73
N PRO A 2 -12.36 -15.21 -19.40
CA PRO A 2 -11.71 -14.06 -18.71
C PRO A 2 -10.31 -14.36 -18.16
N VAL A 3 -9.90 -15.64 -18.04
CA VAL A 3 -8.73 -16.03 -17.24
C VAL A 3 -7.37 -15.64 -17.86
N GLN A 4 -7.26 -15.57 -19.18
CA GLN A 4 -5.98 -15.22 -19.82
C GLN A 4 -5.63 -13.73 -19.73
N LYS A 5 -6.64 -12.84 -19.75
CA LYS A 5 -6.44 -11.39 -19.66
C LYS A 5 -5.87 -10.99 -18.29
N THR A 6 -6.41 -11.57 -17.22
CA THR A 6 -5.95 -11.32 -15.84
C THR A 6 -4.51 -11.75 -15.56
N GLU A 7 -3.98 -12.79 -16.22
CA GLU A 7 -2.60 -13.24 -16.00
C GLU A 7 -1.57 -12.35 -16.71
N SER A 8 -1.88 -11.89 -17.94
CA SER A 8 -1.03 -10.93 -18.66
C SER A 8 -0.98 -9.58 -17.93
N ASP A 9 -2.14 -9.09 -17.47
CA ASP A 9 -2.25 -7.85 -16.74
C ASP A 9 -1.46 -7.89 -15.43
N PHE A 10 -1.52 -9.01 -14.71
CA PHE A 10 -0.77 -9.19 -13.47
C PHE A 10 0.74 -9.16 -13.68
N ARG A 11 1.25 -9.79 -14.77
CA ARG A 11 2.68 -9.75 -15.10
C ARG A 11 3.15 -8.35 -15.45
N GLU A 12 2.32 -7.60 -16.17
CA GLU A 12 2.61 -6.21 -16.51
C GLU A 12 2.66 -5.32 -15.27
N ILE A 13 1.70 -5.49 -14.33
CA ILE A 13 1.71 -4.81 -13.04
C ILE A 13 3.00 -5.07 -12.28
N LEU A 14 3.42 -6.34 -12.15
CA LEU A 14 4.65 -6.69 -11.43
C LEU A 14 5.90 -6.10 -12.09
N LYS A 15 5.96 -6.09 -13.44
CA LYS A 15 7.06 -5.47 -14.18
C LYS A 15 7.11 -3.98 -13.89
N ARG A 16 5.99 -3.26 -14.03
CA ARG A 16 5.89 -1.83 -13.78
C ARG A 16 6.29 -1.46 -12.34
N LYS A 17 5.84 -2.22 -11.33
CA LYS A 17 6.27 -2.05 -9.95
C LYS A 17 7.78 -2.15 -9.78
N LYS A 18 8.40 -3.15 -10.41
CA LYS A 18 9.85 -3.35 -10.36
C LYS A 18 10.59 -2.17 -10.99
N ASP A 19 10.11 -1.69 -12.13
CA ASP A 19 10.71 -0.58 -12.86
C ASP A 19 10.63 0.70 -12.00
N TYR A 20 9.47 1.03 -11.42
CA TYR A 20 9.32 2.19 -10.54
C TYR A 20 10.12 2.08 -9.24
N LYS A 21 10.19 0.91 -8.61
CA LYS A 21 11.08 0.71 -7.45
C LYS A 21 12.54 0.97 -7.79
N SER A 22 12.97 0.57 -8.98
CA SER A 22 14.33 0.84 -9.47
C SER A 22 14.56 2.32 -9.74
N GLU A 23 13.59 3.00 -10.36
CA GLU A 23 13.65 4.43 -10.64
C GLU A 23 13.70 5.25 -9.34
N ILE A 24 12.84 4.93 -8.37
CA ILE A 24 12.85 5.57 -7.05
C ILE A 24 14.20 5.38 -6.36
N LYS A 25 14.72 4.15 -6.35
CA LYS A 25 16.01 3.84 -5.72
C LYS A 25 17.18 4.61 -6.32
N ASN A 26 17.14 4.87 -7.62
CA ASN A 26 18.23 5.55 -8.33
C ASN A 26 18.09 7.07 -8.35
N GLY A 27 16.86 7.58 -8.26
CA GLY A 27 16.55 9.01 -8.42
C GLY A 27 16.27 9.76 -7.12
N PHE A 28 16.07 9.06 -6.01
CA PHE A 28 15.65 9.68 -4.76
C PHE A 28 16.47 9.16 -3.57
N PRO A 29 16.68 9.98 -2.52
CA PRO A 29 17.40 9.60 -1.32
C PRO A 29 16.52 8.75 -0.38
N VAL A 30 15.95 7.65 -0.90
CA VAL A 30 15.15 6.69 -0.13
C VAL A 30 15.67 5.27 -0.34
N THR A 31 15.88 4.56 0.76
CA THR A 31 16.35 3.19 0.72
C THR A 31 15.18 2.22 0.53
N LEU A 32 14.98 1.75 -0.69
CA LEU A 32 14.10 0.62 -0.96
C LEU A 32 14.90 -0.68 -0.86
N LYS A 33 14.59 -1.51 0.14
CA LYS A 33 15.27 -2.79 0.32
C LYS A 33 14.79 -3.82 -0.70
N ASN A 34 15.72 -4.59 -1.23
CA ASN A 34 15.37 -5.71 -2.11
C ASN A 34 14.54 -6.75 -1.36
N LYS A 35 13.47 -7.25 -1.97
CA LYS A 35 12.54 -8.24 -1.42
C LYS A 35 11.72 -7.78 -0.21
N SER A 36 11.81 -6.52 0.20
CA SER A 36 10.98 -5.95 1.25
C SER A 36 9.78 -5.24 0.65
N PRO A 37 8.61 -5.26 1.31
CA PRO A 37 7.45 -4.54 0.82
C PRO A 37 7.65 -3.02 0.90
N VAL A 38 7.03 -2.31 -0.02
CA VAL A 38 6.83 -0.86 0.05
C VAL A 38 5.40 -0.63 0.54
N ILE A 39 5.29 0.02 1.69
CA ILE A 39 4.02 0.29 2.37
C ILE A 39 3.64 1.75 2.15
N GLY A 40 2.55 1.99 1.44
CA GLY A 40 1.94 3.31 1.37
C GLY A 40 1.07 3.60 2.60
N ILE A 41 1.01 4.85 3.03
CA ILE A 41 0.02 5.33 4.00
C ILE A 41 -0.72 6.50 3.36
N TRP A 42 -2.03 6.31 3.13
CA TRP A 42 -2.91 7.33 2.59
C TRP A 42 -3.74 7.95 3.71
N TYR A 43 -3.56 9.24 3.98
CA TYR A 43 -4.12 9.87 5.16
C TYR A 43 -4.51 11.34 4.97
N ASP A 44 -5.42 11.80 5.82
CA ASP A 44 -5.72 13.22 5.99
C ASP A 44 -4.69 13.86 6.93
N ASN A 45 -3.94 14.83 6.40
CA ASN A 45 -2.83 15.47 7.12
C ASN A 45 -3.28 16.23 8.39
N THR A 46 -4.55 16.61 8.49
CA THR A 46 -5.08 17.37 9.63
C THR A 46 -5.53 16.47 10.77
N LYS A 47 -6.14 15.33 10.47
CA LYS A 47 -6.78 14.45 11.46
C LYS A 47 -5.88 13.31 11.94
N ASP A 48 -5.03 12.79 11.07
CA ASP A 48 -4.33 11.53 11.28
C ASP A 48 -2.84 11.67 11.58
N LYS A 49 -2.32 12.90 11.61
CA LYS A 49 -0.89 13.20 11.70
C LYS A 49 -0.16 12.43 12.81
N ASN A 50 -0.71 12.42 14.02
CA ASN A 50 -0.06 11.76 15.17
C ASN A 50 -0.07 10.24 15.05
N LEU A 51 -1.18 9.67 14.55
CA LEU A 51 -1.30 8.23 14.31
C LEU A 51 -0.33 7.79 13.22
N VAL A 52 -0.25 8.54 12.13
CA VAL A 52 0.65 8.26 11.00
C VAL A 52 2.11 8.37 11.42
N ALA A 53 2.47 9.37 12.23
CA ALA A 53 3.83 9.50 12.74
C ALA A 53 4.25 8.29 13.59
N GLY A 54 3.39 7.86 14.51
CA GLY A 54 3.63 6.68 15.32
C GLY A 54 3.70 5.39 14.50
N LEU A 55 2.86 5.24 13.48
CA LEU A 55 2.91 4.11 12.56
C LEU A 55 4.18 4.11 11.73
N ALA A 56 4.59 5.25 11.18
CA ALA A 56 5.83 5.36 10.40
C ALA A 56 7.04 4.97 11.24
N GLU A 57 7.10 5.40 12.51
CA GLU A 57 8.14 5.00 13.45
C GLU A 57 8.12 3.48 13.72
N ALA A 58 6.96 2.89 13.97
CA ALA A 58 6.80 1.47 14.19
C ALA A 58 7.21 0.66 12.94
N LEU A 59 6.80 1.09 11.74
CA LEU A 59 7.15 0.45 10.47
C LEU A 59 8.65 0.55 10.15
N ASN A 60 9.34 1.61 10.58
CA ASN A 60 10.79 1.71 10.44
C ASN A 60 11.55 0.62 11.22
N SER A 61 10.95 0.05 12.27
CA SER A 61 11.55 -1.04 13.06
C SER A 61 11.50 -2.40 12.35
N ILE A 62 10.61 -2.55 11.37
CA ILE A 62 10.49 -3.76 10.55
C ILE A 62 11.21 -3.59 9.21
N ASN A 63 11.39 -4.69 8.49
CA ASN A 63 12.07 -4.66 7.21
C ASN A 63 11.12 -4.23 6.06
N ALA A 64 10.59 -3.00 6.13
CA ALA A 64 9.72 -2.37 5.14
C ALA A 64 10.21 -0.97 4.80
N SER A 65 9.80 -0.46 3.64
CA SER A 65 9.98 0.94 3.25
C SER A 65 8.61 1.61 3.24
N THR A 66 8.52 2.83 3.75
CA THR A 66 7.24 3.53 3.93
C THR A 66 7.13 4.75 3.04
N VAL A 67 5.97 4.95 2.42
CA VAL A 67 5.64 6.15 1.64
C VAL A 67 4.37 6.78 2.21
N LEU A 68 4.47 8.01 2.65
CA LEU A 68 3.37 8.79 3.20
C LEU A 68 2.74 9.63 2.08
N PHE A 69 1.47 9.43 1.78
CA PHE A 69 0.72 10.21 0.79
C PHE A 69 -0.19 11.20 1.49
N HIS A 70 0.00 12.49 1.21
CA HIS A 70 -0.78 13.56 1.82
C HIS A 70 -1.29 14.57 0.79
N HIS A 71 -2.44 15.17 1.08
CA HIS A 71 -2.98 16.31 0.37
C HIS A 71 -2.39 17.59 0.99
N GLY A 72 -1.31 18.12 0.40
CA GLY A 72 -0.66 19.36 0.84
C GLY A 72 -0.51 20.33 -0.32
N ASP A 73 -0.43 21.61 0.00
CA ASP A 73 -0.27 22.68 -1.00
C ASP A 73 1.11 22.68 -1.64
N ASN A 74 2.07 22.00 -1.05
CA ASN A 74 3.44 21.94 -1.54
C ASN A 74 3.63 20.74 -2.46
N ASN A 75 4.12 20.98 -3.67
CA ASN A 75 4.53 19.96 -4.64
C ASN A 75 5.79 19.19 -4.22
N GLU A 76 6.14 19.21 -2.95
CA GLU A 76 7.42 18.73 -2.44
C GLU A 76 7.34 17.26 -2.03
N ILE A 77 8.42 16.56 -2.32
CA ILE A 77 8.74 15.27 -1.73
C ILE A 77 9.75 15.52 -0.63
N SER A 78 9.44 15.10 0.58
CA SER A 78 10.37 15.15 1.71
C SER A 78 10.77 13.71 2.11
N PHE A 79 11.97 13.58 2.65
CA PHE A 79 12.52 12.30 3.07
C PHE A 79 12.89 12.38 4.55
N ASP A 80 12.58 11.32 5.30
CA ASP A 80 13.08 11.19 6.67
C ASP A 80 14.58 10.87 6.65
N PHE A 81 15.34 11.43 7.57
CA PHE A 81 16.78 11.23 7.76
C PHE A 81 17.20 9.77 7.96
N ARG A 82 16.26 8.87 8.24
CA ARG A 82 16.51 7.43 8.34
C ARG A 82 16.39 6.69 7.01
N GLU A 83 16.21 7.42 5.91
CA GLU A 83 16.19 6.92 4.52
C GLU A 83 15.16 5.80 4.23
N LYS A 84 14.20 5.56 5.12
CA LYS A 84 13.19 4.51 4.96
C LYS A 84 11.79 5.04 4.69
N THR A 85 11.57 6.33 4.91
CA THR A 85 10.27 6.99 4.76
C THR A 85 10.36 8.14 3.78
N ALA A 86 9.50 8.14 2.79
CA ALA A 86 9.27 9.27 1.88
C ALA A 86 7.90 9.86 2.16
N ALA A 87 7.77 11.18 2.27
CA ALA A 87 6.47 11.86 2.27
C ALA A 87 6.25 12.54 0.93
N VAL A 88 5.18 12.18 0.26
CA VAL A 88 4.88 12.55 -1.13
C VAL A 88 3.55 13.27 -1.19
N SER A 89 3.57 14.53 -1.66
CA SER A 89 2.32 15.23 -1.99
C SER A 89 1.66 14.60 -3.22
N VAL A 90 0.36 14.34 -3.15
CA VAL A 90 -0.42 13.85 -4.31
C VAL A 90 -0.51 14.88 -5.44
N ASN A 91 -0.10 16.13 -5.20
CA ASN A 91 0.01 17.17 -6.21
C ASN A 91 1.40 17.18 -6.90
N SER A 92 2.38 16.40 -6.41
CA SER A 92 3.70 16.31 -7.03
C SER A 92 3.62 15.56 -8.38
N LYS A 93 4.50 15.91 -9.33
CA LYS A 93 4.55 15.25 -10.64
C LYS A 93 4.90 13.76 -10.57
N THR A 94 5.52 13.33 -9.49
CA THR A 94 6.06 11.97 -9.32
C THR A 94 5.23 11.11 -8.36
N TRP A 95 4.14 11.64 -7.78
CA TRP A 95 3.34 10.91 -6.81
C TRP A 95 2.87 9.54 -7.33
N ARG A 96 2.47 9.50 -8.61
CA ARG A 96 1.96 8.29 -9.26
C ARG A 96 3.00 7.16 -9.28
N MET A 97 4.25 7.49 -9.52
CA MET A 97 5.36 6.55 -9.50
C MET A 97 5.54 5.92 -8.11
N PHE A 98 5.50 6.74 -7.04
CA PHE A 98 5.56 6.24 -5.67
C PHE A 98 4.34 5.40 -5.31
N PHE A 99 3.14 5.81 -5.74
CA PHE A 99 1.91 5.07 -5.53
C PHE A 99 1.97 3.69 -6.16
N GLU A 100 2.30 3.61 -7.44
CA GLU A 100 2.35 2.34 -8.18
C GLU A 100 3.52 1.44 -7.74
N ALA A 101 4.55 1.98 -7.08
CA ALA A 101 5.61 1.20 -6.46
C ALA A 101 5.20 0.52 -5.15
N CYS A 102 4.11 0.96 -4.48
CA CYS A 102 3.64 0.37 -3.24
C CYS A 102 3.10 -1.05 -3.46
N ASP A 103 3.38 -1.96 -2.53
CA ASP A 103 2.84 -3.31 -2.53
C ASP A 103 1.53 -3.38 -1.73
N MET A 104 1.43 -2.59 -0.69
CA MET A 104 0.25 -2.45 0.16
C MET A 104 0.02 -1.00 0.55
N MET A 105 -1.22 -0.66 0.91
CA MET A 105 -1.61 0.70 1.27
C MET A 105 -2.46 0.69 2.53
N ILE A 106 -1.94 1.34 3.60
CA ILE A 106 -2.74 1.67 4.78
C ILE A 106 -3.60 2.88 4.41
N VAL A 107 -4.89 2.75 4.62
CA VAL A 107 -5.87 3.76 4.21
C VAL A 107 -6.63 4.22 5.45
N PHE A 108 -6.60 5.53 5.72
CA PHE A 108 -7.40 6.18 6.76
C PHE A 108 -8.50 7.00 6.11
N PRO A 109 -9.69 6.44 5.96
CA PRO A 109 -10.75 7.12 5.26
C PRO A 109 -11.67 7.85 6.21
N ASP A 110 -11.71 9.16 6.16
CA ASP A 110 -12.94 9.89 6.49
C ASP A 110 -13.74 10.25 5.22
N ALA A 111 -13.16 10.04 4.04
CA ALA A 111 -13.82 10.25 2.75
C ALA A 111 -13.05 9.54 1.63
N ILE A 112 -13.15 8.22 1.54
CA ILE A 112 -12.64 7.47 0.40
C ILE A 112 -13.82 6.95 -0.40
N ASP A 113 -13.81 7.27 -1.70
CA ASP A 113 -14.67 6.68 -2.70
C ASP A 113 -14.30 5.19 -2.89
N GLU A 114 -15.27 4.33 -3.11
CA GLU A 114 -15.06 2.91 -3.46
C GLU A 114 -14.12 2.74 -4.65
N ASN A 115 -14.13 3.67 -5.60
CA ASN A 115 -13.22 3.69 -6.75
C ASN A 115 -11.75 3.69 -6.36
N PHE A 116 -11.39 4.24 -5.19
CA PHE A 116 -10.01 4.23 -4.71
C PHE A 116 -9.48 2.81 -4.49
N PHE A 117 -10.31 1.90 -3.94
CA PHE A 117 -9.90 0.51 -3.76
C PHE A 117 -9.73 -0.22 -5.10
N TYR A 118 -10.56 0.09 -6.08
CA TYR A 118 -10.37 -0.45 -7.44
C TYR A 118 -9.06 0.04 -8.07
N ASP A 119 -8.68 1.29 -7.85
CA ASP A 119 -7.39 1.81 -8.30
C ASP A 119 -6.22 1.13 -7.58
N LEU A 120 -6.32 0.83 -6.29
CA LEU A 120 -5.32 0.05 -5.58
C LEU A 120 -5.12 -1.32 -6.24
N TRP A 121 -6.20 -2.10 -6.43
CA TRP A 121 -6.10 -3.44 -7.01
C TRP A 121 -5.62 -3.43 -8.46
N ARG A 122 -6.04 -2.46 -9.28
CA ARG A 122 -5.53 -2.29 -10.67
C ARG A 122 -4.03 -2.05 -10.72
N ASN A 123 -3.47 -1.50 -9.66
CA ASN A 123 -2.03 -1.30 -9.53
C ASN A 123 -1.35 -2.39 -8.68
N GLY A 124 -2.05 -3.49 -8.37
CA GLY A 124 -1.53 -4.59 -7.57
C GLY A 124 -1.13 -4.17 -6.17
N ILE A 125 -1.89 -3.25 -5.57
CA ILE A 125 -1.70 -2.75 -4.21
C ILE A 125 -2.79 -3.37 -3.32
N VAL A 126 -2.39 -4.01 -2.23
CA VAL A 126 -3.33 -4.64 -1.30
C VAL A 126 -3.74 -3.62 -0.23
N PRO A 127 -5.05 -3.36 -0.06
CA PRO A 127 -5.53 -2.44 0.97
C PRO A 127 -5.35 -2.99 2.39
N ILE A 128 -5.02 -2.09 3.32
CA ILE A 128 -5.08 -2.29 4.77
C ILE A 128 -5.98 -1.17 5.29
N ALA A 129 -7.22 -1.50 5.66
CA ALA A 129 -8.25 -0.47 5.89
C ALA A 129 -9.30 -0.93 6.91
N PRO A 130 -10.19 -0.04 7.40
CA PRO A 130 -11.28 -0.43 8.29
C PRO A 130 -12.17 -1.50 7.67
N LYS A 131 -12.57 -2.48 8.48
CA LYS A 131 -13.48 -3.58 8.09
C LYS A 131 -14.85 -3.08 7.63
N SER A 132 -15.26 -1.91 8.08
CA SER A 132 -16.54 -1.30 7.72
C SER A 132 -16.63 -0.81 6.27
N LEU A 133 -15.49 -0.74 5.55
CA LEU A 133 -15.46 -0.22 4.19
C LEU A 133 -15.77 -1.31 3.17
N HIS A 134 -16.78 -1.07 2.36
CA HIS A 134 -17.09 -1.88 1.19
C HIS A 134 -16.20 -1.46 0.00
N PRO A 135 -15.72 -2.36 -0.88
CA PRO A 135 -16.00 -3.80 -0.97
C PRO A 135 -14.89 -4.68 -0.34
N LEU A 136 -14.33 -4.29 0.80
CA LEU A 136 -13.22 -4.99 1.43
C LEU A 136 -13.65 -6.28 2.14
N SER A 137 -12.83 -7.31 2.00
CA SER A 137 -12.95 -8.58 2.71
C SER A 137 -11.60 -8.99 3.25
N ASN A 138 -11.54 -9.27 4.55
CA ASN A 138 -10.29 -9.65 5.21
C ASN A 138 -9.77 -10.99 4.68
N TYR A 139 -8.47 -11.04 4.37
CA TYR A 139 -7.85 -12.28 3.88
C TYR A 139 -7.87 -13.39 4.95
N ASN A 140 -8.38 -14.55 4.55
CA ASN A 140 -8.35 -15.78 5.32
C ASN A 140 -7.49 -16.82 4.58
N PRO A 141 -6.32 -17.18 5.11
CA PRO A 141 -5.42 -18.14 4.46
C PRO A 141 -5.97 -19.57 4.42
N ASN A 142 -6.91 -19.94 5.32
CA ASN A 142 -7.47 -21.30 5.35
C ASN A 142 -8.39 -21.56 4.15
N ASP A 143 -9.12 -20.53 3.73
CA ASP A 143 -10.11 -20.62 2.64
C ASP A 143 -9.59 -19.96 1.36
N GLU A 144 -8.41 -19.35 1.40
CA GLU A 144 -7.83 -18.55 0.31
C GLU A 144 -8.81 -17.46 -0.18
N THR A 145 -9.56 -16.84 0.72
CA THR A 145 -10.55 -15.80 0.40
C THR A 145 -10.14 -14.44 0.94
N GLY A 146 -10.69 -13.39 0.36
CA GLY A 146 -10.44 -12.01 0.77
C GLY A 146 -9.49 -11.26 -0.15
N ASN A 147 -9.60 -9.93 -0.11
CA ASN A 147 -8.94 -9.00 -1.03
C ASN A 147 -8.15 -7.88 -0.32
N SER A 148 -8.07 -7.96 1.01
CA SER A 148 -7.54 -6.90 1.87
C SER A 148 -7.12 -7.44 3.24
N PHE A 149 -6.44 -6.61 4.02
CA PHE A 149 -6.26 -6.81 5.47
C PHE A 149 -7.06 -5.75 6.21
N THR A 150 -7.92 -6.16 7.14
CA THR A 150 -8.82 -5.22 7.79
C THR A 150 -8.53 -5.08 9.28
N TYR A 151 -8.85 -3.90 9.84
CA TYR A 151 -8.84 -3.59 11.26
C TYR A 151 -10.21 -3.06 11.71
N GLU A 152 -10.54 -3.24 13.00
CA GLU A 152 -11.85 -2.85 13.56
C GLU A 152 -11.86 -1.38 13.97
N SER A 153 -10.84 -0.94 14.68
CA SER A 153 -10.74 0.43 15.16
C SER A 153 -9.48 1.15 14.70
N LYS A 154 -9.59 2.47 14.54
CA LYS A 154 -8.51 3.35 14.08
C LYS A 154 -7.55 3.65 15.24
N ASN A 155 -6.93 2.61 15.81
CA ASN A 155 -5.84 2.76 16.77
C ASN A 155 -4.55 2.15 16.23
N ILE A 156 -3.42 2.64 16.74
CA ILE A 156 -2.10 2.27 16.23
C ILE A 156 -1.85 0.75 16.28
N TRP A 157 -2.31 0.08 17.33
CA TRP A 157 -2.02 -1.33 17.55
C TRP A 157 -2.77 -2.24 16.58
N GLU A 158 -4.05 -1.94 16.31
CA GLU A 158 -4.85 -2.71 15.36
C GLU A 158 -4.39 -2.50 13.91
N VAL A 159 -4.10 -1.25 13.54
CA VAL A 159 -3.57 -0.92 12.22
C VAL A 159 -2.21 -1.59 12.03
N PHE A 160 -1.33 -1.50 13.02
CA PHE A 160 -0.01 -2.14 12.97
C PHE A 160 -0.12 -3.65 12.89
N ALA A 161 -0.97 -4.28 13.71
CA ALA A 161 -1.19 -5.74 13.69
C ALA A 161 -1.69 -6.22 12.32
N SER A 162 -2.64 -5.49 11.70
CA SER A 162 -3.13 -5.81 10.36
C SER A 162 -2.05 -5.61 9.30
N THR A 163 -1.20 -4.60 9.46
CA THR A 163 -0.04 -4.37 8.59
C THR A 163 0.99 -5.49 8.72
N ILE A 164 1.28 -5.97 9.93
CA ILE A 164 2.21 -7.10 10.13
C ILE A 164 1.67 -8.36 9.46
N ARG A 165 0.36 -8.66 9.57
CA ARG A 165 -0.24 -9.80 8.85
C ARG A 165 -0.03 -9.67 7.33
N ALA A 166 -0.22 -8.48 6.77
CA ALA A 166 0.02 -8.22 5.35
C ALA A 166 1.50 -8.43 4.98
N VAL A 167 2.43 -7.90 5.77
CA VAL A 167 3.89 -8.06 5.56
C VAL A 167 4.31 -9.53 5.63
N GLU A 168 3.78 -10.30 6.58
CA GLU A 168 4.06 -11.73 6.68
C GLU A 168 3.49 -12.49 5.46
N THR A 169 2.25 -12.19 5.04
CA THR A 169 1.64 -12.81 3.86
C THR A 169 2.36 -12.44 2.57
N PHE A 170 2.93 -11.23 2.48
CA PHE A 170 3.74 -10.80 1.32
C PHE A 170 4.94 -11.72 1.04
N LYS A 171 5.46 -12.41 2.04
CA LYS A 171 6.55 -13.40 1.89
C LYS A 171 6.13 -14.64 1.10
N PHE A 172 4.83 -14.86 0.92
CA PHE A 172 4.25 -15.98 0.19
C PHE A 172 3.67 -15.49 -1.14
N PRO A 173 4.43 -15.60 -2.25
CA PRO A 173 4.02 -15.03 -3.54
C PRO A 173 2.69 -15.57 -4.09
N TYR A 174 2.35 -16.81 -3.75
CA TYR A 174 1.08 -17.43 -4.16
C TYR A 174 -0.11 -16.72 -3.50
N ASP A 175 -0.09 -16.63 -2.17
CA ASP A 175 -1.15 -15.97 -1.39
C ASP A 175 -1.28 -14.50 -1.78
N TRP A 176 -0.15 -13.80 -1.91
CA TRP A 176 -0.14 -12.39 -2.30
C TRP A 176 -0.78 -12.15 -3.66
N LYS A 177 -0.41 -12.98 -4.64
CA LYS A 177 -1.03 -12.95 -5.97
C LYS A 177 -2.52 -13.25 -5.91
N HIS A 178 -2.93 -14.18 -5.04
CA HIS A 178 -4.32 -14.55 -4.88
C HIS A 178 -5.16 -13.39 -4.35
N ILE A 179 -4.68 -12.69 -3.31
CA ILE A 179 -5.36 -11.51 -2.73
C ILE A 179 -5.58 -10.43 -3.79
N ILE A 180 -4.54 -10.10 -4.57
CA ILE A 180 -4.64 -9.11 -5.65
C ILE A 180 -5.68 -9.54 -6.68
N LYS A 181 -5.65 -10.80 -7.11
CA LYS A 181 -6.61 -11.32 -8.08
C LYS A 181 -8.06 -11.30 -7.56
N GLN A 182 -8.27 -11.56 -6.27
CA GLN A 182 -9.60 -11.45 -5.68
C GLN A 182 -10.12 -10.01 -5.70
N GLY A 183 -9.27 -9.03 -5.40
CA GLY A 183 -9.62 -7.62 -5.55
C GLY A 183 -9.96 -7.25 -6.99
N MET A 184 -9.16 -7.71 -7.95
CA MET A 184 -9.38 -7.45 -9.38
C MET A 184 -10.65 -8.10 -9.96
N LYS A 185 -11.23 -9.11 -9.33
CA LYS A 185 -12.51 -9.71 -9.76
C LYS A 185 -13.70 -8.78 -9.54
N ASN A 186 -13.57 -7.79 -8.69
CA ASN A 186 -14.61 -6.80 -8.40
C ASN A 186 -14.57 -5.62 -9.39
N LEU A 187 -13.63 -5.64 -10.34
CA LEU A 187 -13.51 -4.68 -11.44
C LEU A 187 -14.41 -5.10 -12.61
#